data_5b8a218571fd8209071545cd48937c8e
#
_entry.id   5b8a218571fd8209071545cd48937c8e
#
_cell.length_a   1.000
_cell.length_b   1.000
_cell.length_c   1.000
_cell.angle_alpha   90.00
_cell.angle_beta   90.00
_cell.angle_gamma   90.00
#
_symmetry.space_group_name_H-M   'P 1'
#
loop_
_entity.id
_entity.type
_entity.pdbx_description
1 polymer ?
#
loop_
_entity_poly.entity_id
_entity_poly.type
_entity_poly.pdbx_seq_one_letter_code
_entity_poly.pdbx_strand_id
1 'polypeptide(L)'
;MMQRRFSRLVTIAAATVLLAAALPAQAQTGAGSGEAGSRVYATNCVVCHQAAGTGMAGAFPPLAGHVPELLKRADGRSYVGKVLLFGLEGEINVNGNAFTGAMPAWSALSDNDIADVLNYVSHAWDNGKSLPSGFKPFTSDEIKALRAPELTSAQVYALRSGAPAGGAPATATASGAGGTAPVSFTADQATRGSDIYSDRCVQCHGDTLDNGEFGGAPLNGKYFKQHWGGGSVAALVAYMKAKMPPDRPGSLTDQSYADLASFLLDNNDYPKGDKELPPDTASQQKLSLQRGK
;
A
#
# COMPACT_ATOMS: atom_id res chain seq x y z
N MET A 1 -6.25 69.03 -74.58
CA MET A 1 -5.54 69.40 -73.37
C MET A 1 -6.05 68.54 -72.26
N MET A 2 -5.26 67.56 -71.82
CA MET A 2 -5.69 66.49 -70.90
C MET A 2 -4.80 66.52 -69.67
N GLN A 3 -5.35 66.98 -68.58
CA GLN A 3 -4.61 67.03 -67.25
C GLN A 3 -4.71 65.71 -66.56
N ARG A 4 -3.58 65.04 -66.37
CA ARG A 4 -3.47 63.83 -65.56
C ARG A 4 -3.28 64.26 -64.06
N ARG A 5 -4.23 63.86 -63.24
CA ARG A 5 -4.12 63.94 -61.75
C ARG A 5 -3.41 62.70 -61.22
N PHE A 6 -2.24 62.89 -60.58
CA PHE A 6 -1.57 61.88 -59.88
C PHE A 6 -2.18 61.78 -58.45
N SER A 7 -2.79 60.65 -58.16
CA SER A 7 -3.26 60.31 -56.80
C SER A 7 -2.12 59.67 -56.03
N ARG A 8 -1.71 60.28 -54.98
CA ARG A 8 -0.71 59.71 -54.03
C ARG A 8 -1.43 58.78 -53.03
N LEU A 9 -1.14 57.48 -53.11
CA LEU A 9 -1.53 56.52 -52.07
C LEU A 9 -0.59 56.70 -50.88
N VAL A 10 -1.18 57.04 -49.74
CA VAL A 10 -0.51 57.02 -48.45
C VAL A 10 -0.75 55.68 -47.82
N THR A 11 0.30 54.88 -47.74
CA THR A 11 0.27 53.57 -47.06
C THR A 11 0.49 53.78 -45.59
N ILE A 12 -0.56 53.58 -44.79
CA ILE A 12 -0.47 53.61 -43.30
C ILE A 12 -0.09 52.17 -42.88
N ALA A 13 1.16 52.02 -42.43
CA ALA A 13 1.62 50.77 -41.78
C ALA A 13 1.10 50.73 -40.34
N ALA A 14 0.11 49.89 -40.09
CA ALA A 14 -0.35 49.61 -38.76
C ALA A 14 0.62 48.61 -38.07
N ALA A 15 1.42 49.11 -37.13
CA ALA A 15 2.25 48.27 -36.26
C ALA A 15 1.35 47.66 -35.19
N THR A 16 0.99 46.38 -35.33
CA THR A 16 0.33 45.60 -34.27
C THR A 16 1.38 45.19 -33.20
N VAL A 17 1.37 45.87 -32.07
CA VAL A 17 2.12 45.48 -30.88
C VAL A 17 1.37 44.31 -30.22
N LEU A 18 1.90 43.10 -30.35
CA LEU A 18 1.45 41.92 -29.61
C LEU A 18 1.93 42.06 -28.16
N LEU A 19 1.06 42.51 -27.31
CA LEU A 19 1.26 42.43 -25.83
C LEU A 19 1.04 40.98 -25.41
N ALA A 20 2.12 40.22 -25.24
CA ALA A 20 2.07 38.90 -24.63
C ALA A 20 1.74 39.10 -23.14
N ALA A 21 0.47 38.97 -22.79
CA ALA A 21 0.03 38.88 -21.41
C ALA A 21 0.53 37.54 -20.82
N ALA A 22 1.59 37.61 -20.01
CA ALA A 22 1.99 36.50 -19.17
C ALA A 22 0.85 36.26 -18.15
N LEU A 23 0.05 35.25 -18.40
CA LEU A 23 -0.92 34.76 -17.42
C LEU A 23 -0.14 34.24 -16.21
N PRO A 24 -0.42 34.73 -14.99
CA PRO A 24 0.17 34.13 -13.80
C PRO A 24 -0.27 32.66 -13.76
N ALA A 25 0.69 31.75 -13.60
CA ALA A 25 0.43 30.34 -13.30
C ALA A 25 -0.44 30.34 -12.01
N GLN A 26 -1.73 30.14 -12.18
CA GLN A 26 -2.61 29.96 -11.04
C GLN A 26 -2.22 28.63 -10.40
N ALA A 27 -1.59 28.69 -9.23
CA ALA A 27 -1.46 27.57 -8.34
C ALA A 27 -2.90 27.00 -8.15
N GLN A 28 -3.13 25.80 -8.64
CA GLN A 28 -4.42 25.11 -8.48
C GLN A 28 -4.62 24.82 -7.00
N THR A 29 -5.28 25.75 -6.32
CA THR A 29 -5.62 25.63 -4.92
C THR A 29 -6.85 24.75 -4.75
N GLY A 30 -6.67 23.56 -4.19
CA GLY A 30 -7.61 22.94 -3.27
C GLY A 30 -8.86 22.20 -3.80
N ALA A 31 -9.41 22.53 -4.96
CA ALA A 31 -10.62 21.84 -5.45
C ALA A 31 -10.29 20.59 -6.27
N GLY A 32 -9.15 20.54 -6.94
CA GLY A 32 -8.69 19.37 -7.73
C GLY A 32 -8.19 18.20 -6.88
N SER A 33 -7.58 18.48 -5.73
CA SER A 33 -7.04 17.43 -4.83
C SER A 33 -8.13 16.58 -4.16
N GLY A 34 -9.30 17.13 -3.89
CA GLY A 34 -10.43 16.40 -3.31
C GLY A 34 -10.98 15.33 -4.25
N GLU A 35 -11.12 15.65 -5.53
CA GLU A 35 -11.61 14.70 -6.54
C GLU A 35 -10.54 13.66 -6.92
N ALA A 36 -9.27 14.10 -7.09
CA ALA A 36 -8.17 13.20 -7.36
C ALA A 36 -7.97 12.20 -6.21
N GLY A 37 -7.93 12.68 -4.96
CA GLY A 37 -7.81 11.83 -3.79
C GLY A 37 -8.99 10.88 -3.59
N SER A 38 -10.21 11.31 -3.91
CA SER A 38 -11.40 10.47 -3.90
C SER A 38 -11.28 9.31 -4.89
N ARG A 39 -10.76 9.54 -6.10
CA ARG A 39 -10.50 8.47 -7.09
C ARG A 39 -9.45 7.49 -6.59
N VAL A 40 -8.33 7.98 -6.06
CA VAL A 40 -7.29 7.11 -5.49
C VAL A 40 -7.87 6.28 -4.34
N TYR A 41 -8.68 6.88 -3.46
CA TYR A 41 -9.35 6.18 -2.38
C TYR A 41 -10.29 5.09 -2.88
N ALA A 42 -11.14 5.40 -3.85
CA ALA A 42 -12.11 4.46 -4.42
C ALA A 42 -11.44 3.26 -5.09
N THR A 43 -10.27 3.47 -5.70
CA THR A 43 -9.53 2.41 -6.38
C THR A 43 -8.73 1.53 -5.42
N ASN A 44 -8.11 2.12 -4.37
CA ASN A 44 -7.07 1.43 -3.61
C ASN A 44 -7.44 1.17 -2.14
N CYS A 45 -8.37 1.93 -1.56
CA CYS A 45 -8.55 1.96 -0.11
C CYS A 45 -9.93 1.47 0.35
N VAL A 46 -10.95 1.66 -0.50
CA VAL A 46 -12.37 1.44 -0.14
C VAL A 46 -12.68 0.01 0.27
N VAL A 47 -11.98 -0.98 -0.30
CA VAL A 47 -12.24 -2.39 -0.03
C VAL A 47 -11.97 -2.76 1.44
N CYS A 48 -10.97 -2.14 2.05
CA CYS A 48 -10.64 -2.34 3.46
C CYS A 48 -11.29 -1.30 4.37
N HIS A 49 -11.20 -0.02 3.99
CA HIS A 49 -11.64 1.07 4.84
C HIS A 49 -13.10 1.49 4.62
N GLN A 50 -13.80 0.88 3.67
CA GLN A 50 -15.19 1.09 3.28
C GLN A 50 -15.46 2.52 2.75
N ALA A 51 -16.53 2.68 1.96
CA ALA A 51 -16.86 3.98 1.35
C ALA A 51 -17.13 5.10 2.38
N ALA A 52 -17.66 4.76 3.54
CA ALA A 52 -17.88 5.68 4.66
C ALA A 52 -16.66 5.84 5.59
N GLY A 53 -15.52 5.25 5.27
CA GLY A 53 -14.32 5.30 6.11
C GLY A 53 -14.47 4.61 7.46
N THR A 54 -15.46 3.71 7.62
CA THR A 54 -15.78 3.04 8.88
C THR A 54 -14.86 1.87 9.19
N GLY A 55 -14.13 1.38 8.18
CA GLY A 55 -13.33 0.16 8.32
C GLY A 55 -14.17 -1.09 8.54
N MET A 56 -13.53 -2.12 9.04
CA MET A 56 -14.13 -3.41 9.34
C MET A 56 -13.66 -3.87 10.72
N ALA A 57 -14.60 -4.11 11.63
CA ALA A 57 -14.31 -4.44 13.02
C ALA A 57 -13.31 -5.60 13.16
N GLY A 58 -12.30 -5.43 14.00
CA GLY A 58 -11.24 -6.41 14.26
C GLY A 58 -10.19 -6.56 13.16
N ALA A 59 -10.50 -6.16 11.92
CA ALA A 59 -9.58 -6.30 10.78
C ALA A 59 -9.00 -4.95 10.33
N PHE A 60 -9.83 -4.01 9.89
CA PHE A 60 -9.37 -2.77 9.29
C PHE A 60 -9.92 -1.57 10.07
N PRO A 61 -9.05 -0.66 10.55
CA PRO A 61 -9.47 0.44 11.39
C PRO A 61 -10.30 1.47 10.61
N PRO A 62 -11.19 2.21 11.30
CA PRO A 62 -11.85 3.36 10.69
C PRO A 62 -10.83 4.45 10.34
N LEU A 63 -11.08 5.17 9.26
CA LEU A 63 -10.41 6.43 8.93
C LEU A 63 -11.24 7.62 9.38
N ALA A 64 -12.58 7.47 9.36
CA ALA A 64 -13.51 8.44 9.90
C ALA A 64 -13.28 8.64 11.40
N GLY A 65 -13.04 9.87 11.81
CA GLY A 65 -12.73 10.26 13.19
C GLY A 65 -11.33 9.87 13.66
N HIS A 66 -10.64 8.93 13.01
CA HIS A 66 -9.31 8.48 13.46
C HIS A 66 -8.15 9.26 12.81
N VAL A 67 -8.25 9.60 11.52
CA VAL A 67 -7.18 10.34 10.83
C VAL A 67 -6.89 11.68 11.52
N PRO A 68 -7.87 12.50 11.92
CA PRO A 68 -7.61 13.73 12.65
C PRO A 68 -6.87 13.51 13.96
N GLU A 69 -7.15 12.43 14.70
CA GLU A 69 -6.46 12.11 15.96
C GLU A 69 -4.98 11.78 15.71
N LEU A 70 -4.69 11.06 14.64
CA LEU A 70 -3.31 10.82 14.24
C LEU A 70 -2.59 12.12 13.87
N LEU A 71 -3.27 13.02 13.16
CA LEU A 71 -2.70 14.30 12.72
C LEU A 71 -2.47 15.32 13.85
N LYS A 72 -3.09 15.12 15.02
CA LYS A 72 -2.82 15.93 16.23
C LYS A 72 -1.48 15.56 16.90
N ARG A 73 -0.91 14.40 16.61
CA ARG A 73 0.41 14.01 17.14
C ARG A 73 1.50 14.90 16.52
N ALA A 74 2.58 15.12 17.25
CA ALA A 74 3.72 15.91 16.77
C ALA A 74 4.35 15.29 15.49
N ASP A 75 4.39 13.97 15.39
CA ASP A 75 4.90 13.21 14.24
C ASP A 75 3.79 12.78 13.26
N GLY A 76 2.54 13.18 13.50
CA GLY A 76 1.35 12.63 12.86
C GLY A 76 1.39 12.68 11.34
N ARG A 77 1.81 13.81 10.76
CA ARG A 77 1.94 13.95 9.29
C ARG A 77 2.94 12.95 8.71
N SER A 78 4.12 12.89 9.31
CA SER A 78 5.15 11.94 8.91
C SER A 78 4.69 10.49 9.09
N TYR A 79 4.00 10.19 10.19
CA TYR A 79 3.49 8.86 10.48
C TYR A 79 2.47 8.39 9.43
N VAL A 80 1.42 9.17 9.15
CA VAL A 80 0.39 8.76 8.18
C VAL A 80 0.96 8.62 6.76
N GLY A 81 1.89 9.49 6.36
CA GLY A 81 2.59 9.35 5.09
C GLY A 81 3.41 8.07 5.01
N LYS A 82 4.13 7.71 6.07
CA LYS A 82 4.91 6.47 6.15
C LYS A 82 4.02 5.22 6.20
N VAL A 83 2.85 5.29 6.83
CA VAL A 83 1.86 4.20 6.78
C VAL A 83 1.44 3.90 5.35
N LEU A 84 1.16 4.92 4.52
CA LEU A 84 0.84 4.69 3.12
C LEU A 84 2.05 4.18 2.34
N LEU A 85 3.21 4.78 2.51
CA LEU A 85 4.41 4.44 1.75
C LEU A 85 4.91 3.02 2.03
N PHE A 86 4.90 2.60 3.30
CA PHE A 86 5.62 1.39 3.74
C PHE A 86 4.71 0.34 4.37
N GLY A 87 3.41 0.63 4.47
CA GLY A 87 2.44 -0.25 5.12
C GLY A 87 2.50 -0.23 6.65
N LEU A 88 1.59 -0.97 7.25
CA LEU A 88 1.49 -1.10 8.70
C LEU A 88 1.07 -2.53 9.04
N GLU A 89 1.82 -3.20 9.89
CA GLU A 89 1.52 -4.55 10.34
C GLU A 89 1.71 -4.66 11.86
N GLY A 90 0.72 -5.23 12.52
CA GLY A 90 0.68 -5.39 13.98
C GLY A 90 -0.68 -5.04 14.54
N GLU A 91 -0.94 -5.48 15.77
CA GLU A 91 -2.18 -5.12 16.45
C GLU A 91 -2.15 -3.64 16.85
N ILE A 92 -3.19 -2.92 16.45
CA ILE A 92 -3.39 -1.52 16.87
C ILE A 92 -4.71 -1.38 17.60
N ASN A 93 -4.75 -0.46 18.59
CA ASN A 93 -5.99 -0.05 19.22
C ASN A 93 -6.45 1.28 18.65
N VAL A 94 -7.73 1.34 18.23
CA VAL A 94 -8.39 2.55 17.78
C VAL A 94 -9.73 2.66 18.46
N ASN A 95 -9.93 3.71 19.23
CA ASN A 95 -11.17 3.96 19.97
C ASN A 95 -11.58 2.79 20.89
N GLY A 96 -10.59 2.13 21.53
CA GLY A 96 -10.82 0.99 22.43
C GLY A 96 -11.01 -0.36 21.72
N ASN A 97 -10.99 -0.41 20.40
CA ASN A 97 -11.12 -1.64 19.62
C ASN A 97 -9.77 -2.07 19.04
N ALA A 98 -9.45 -3.36 19.14
CA ALA A 98 -8.26 -3.94 18.54
C ALA A 98 -8.48 -4.24 17.06
N PHE A 99 -7.47 -3.95 16.24
CA PHE A 99 -7.42 -4.23 14.81
C PHE A 99 -6.11 -4.94 14.48
N THR A 100 -6.19 -6.05 13.77
CA THR A 100 -5.03 -6.92 13.48
C THR A 100 -4.78 -7.12 11.98
N GLY A 101 -5.49 -6.39 11.13
CA GLY A 101 -5.26 -6.43 9.67
C GLY A 101 -3.91 -5.84 9.31
N ALA A 102 -3.34 -6.31 8.21
CA ALA A 102 -2.16 -5.70 7.61
C ALA A 102 -2.57 -4.65 6.58
N MET A 103 -2.01 -3.46 6.66
CA MET A 103 -2.14 -2.45 5.62
C MET A 103 -0.95 -2.58 4.66
N PRO A 104 -1.17 -2.84 3.37
CA PRO A 104 -0.08 -2.97 2.41
C PRO A 104 0.65 -1.64 2.19
N ALA A 105 1.88 -1.73 1.70
CA ALA A 105 2.64 -0.57 1.23
C ALA A 105 2.11 -0.11 -0.13
N TRP A 106 1.90 1.20 -0.28
CA TRP A 106 1.46 1.85 -1.52
C TRP A 106 2.58 2.66 -2.17
N SER A 107 3.83 2.22 -2.00
CA SER A 107 5.01 2.91 -2.53
C SER A 107 5.03 3.02 -4.06
N ALA A 108 4.24 2.21 -4.78
CA ALA A 108 4.08 2.28 -6.22
C ALA A 108 3.21 3.49 -6.69
N LEU A 109 2.37 4.05 -5.81
CA LEU A 109 1.62 5.26 -6.11
C LEU A 109 2.58 6.45 -6.24
N SER A 110 2.22 7.40 -7.11
CA SER A 110 2.98 8.64 -7.24
C SER A 110 2.90 9.50 -5.96
N ASP A 111 3.87 10.40 -5.78
CA ASP A 111 3.86 11.33 -4.64
C ASP A 111 2.61 12.22 -4.64
N ASN A 112 2.10 12.58 -5.83
CA ASN A 112 0.84 13.31 -5.99
C ASN A 112 -0.34 12.47 -5.52
N ASP A 113 -0.46 11.21 -5.96
CA ASP A 113 -1.58 10.35 -5.57
C ASP A 113 -1.63 10.12 -4.06
N ILE A 114 -0.46 9.92 -3.42
CA ILE A 114 -0.38 9.76 -1.96
C ILE A 114 -0.76 11.06 -1.25
N ALA A 115 -0.28 12.22 -1.72
CA ALA A 115 -0.66 13.51 -1.14
C ALA A 115 -2.17 13.76 -1.31
N ASP A 116 -2.72 13.48 -2.48
CA ASP A 116 -4.14 13.69 -2.79
C ASP A 116 -5.04 12.78 -1.95
N VAL A 117 -4.72 11.50 -1.80
CA VAL A 117 -5.53 10.60 -0.96
C VAL A 117 -5.41 10.96 0.53
N LEU A 118 -4.25 11.39 1.02
CA LEU A 118 -4.10 11.89 2.38
C LEU A 118 -4.93 13.15 2.61
N ASN A 119 -4.95 14.07 1.67
CA ASN A 119 -5.80 15.26 1.72
C ASN A 119 -7.29 14.88 1.72
N TYR A 120 -7.69 13.94 0.87
CA TYR A 120 -9.05 13.45 0.83
C TYR A 120 -9.47 12.86 2.18
N VAL A 121 -8.77 11.87 2.72
CA VAL A 121 -9.14 11.22 3.98
C VAL A 121 -9.05 12.15 5.20
N SER A 122 -8.23 13.20 5.11
CA SER A 122 -8.16 14.23 6.15
C SER A 122 -9.44 15.06 6.24
N HIS A 123 -10.22 15.17 5.18
CA HIS A 123 -11.44 16.02 5.13
C HIS A 123 -12.74 15.20 5.00
N ALA A 124 -12.68 13.99 4.42
CA ALA A 124 -13.84 13.13 4.25
C ALA A 124 -14.50 12.75 5.59
N TRP A 125 -15.76 12.36 5.54
CA TRP A 125 -16.53 11.85 6.69
C TRP A 125 -16.49 12.78 7.93
N ASP A 126 -16.55 14.08 7.70
CA ASP A 126 -16.46 15.12 8.75
C ASP A 126 -15.08 15.24 9.44
N ASN A 127 -14.07 14.52 9.00
CA ASN A 127 -12.71 14.62 9.54
C ASN A 127 -12.19 16.05 9.55
N GLY A 128 -12.50 16.83 8.50
CA GLY A 128 -12.11 18.22 8.37
C GLY A 128 -12.50 19.11 9.54
N LYS A 129 -13.59 18.77 10.26
CA LYS A 129 -14.05 19.51 11.45
C LYS A 129 -13.15 19.31 12.68
N SER A 130 -12.36 18.23 12.69
CA SER A 130 -11.55 17.80 13.83
C SER A 130 -10.04 17.91 13.57
N LEU A 131 -9.64 18.48 12.43
CA LEU A 131 -8.22 18.69 12.10
C LEU A 131 -7.55 19.65 13.09
N PRO A 132 -6.25 19.51 13.35
CA PRO A 132 -5.51 20.47 14.18
C PRO A 132 -5.55 21.88 13.57
N SER A 133 -5.56 22.89 14.42
CA SER A 133 -5.50 24.28 13.96
C SER A 133 -4.24 24.51 13.12
N GLY A 134 -4.40 25.20 11.98
CA GLY A 134 -3.30 25.45 11.05
C GLY A 134 -2.90 24.24 10.19
N PHE A 135 -3.74 23.20 10.11
CA PHE A 135 -3.53 22.09 9.17
C PHE A 135 -3.29 22.63 7.75
N LYS A 136 -2.24 22.16 7.12
CA LYS A 136 -1.92 22.44 5.71
C LYS A 136 -2.12 21.17 4.88
N PRO A 137 -2.61 21.28 3.65
CA PRO A 137 -2.67 20.12 2.77
C PRO A 137 -1.30 19.44 2.62
N PHE A 138 -1.31 18.11 2.43
CA PHE A 138 -0.11 17.38 2.06
C PHE A 138 0.34 17.75 0.66
N THR A 139 1.64 17.81 0.44
CA THR A 139 2.24 18.10 -0.87
C THR A 139 3.05 16.90 -1.38
N SER A 140 3.22 16.82 -2.70
CA SER A 140 4.06 15.78 -3.31
C SER A 140 5.52 15.85 -2.84
N ASP A 141 6.05 17.05 -2.61
CA ASP A 141 7.41 17.22 -2.11
C ASP A 141 7.56 16.67 -0.68
N GLU A 142 6.54 16.87 0.16
CA GLU A 142 6.51 16.28 1.51
C GLU A 142 6.52 14.74 1.41
N ILE A 143 5.69 14.16 0.56
CA ILE A 143 5.65 12.69 0.37
C ILE A 143 6.97 12.18 -0.18
N LYS A 144 7.55 12.85 -1.16
CA LYS A 144 8.86 12.52 -1.71
C LYS A 144 9.95 12.49 -0.63
N ALA A 145 9.93 13.45 0.27
CA ALA A 145 10.89 13.49 1.40
C ALA A 145 10.69 12.33 2.38
N LEU A 146 9.45 11.81 2.53
CA LEU A 146 9.15 10.68 3.42
C LEU A 146 9.55 9.32 2.85
N ARG A 147 9.90 9.20 1.56
CA ARG A 147 10.36 7.94 0.96
C ARG A 147 11.71 7.46 1.47
N ALA A 148 12.49 8.36 2.04
CA ALA A 148 13.81 8.03 2.59
C ALA A 148 13.90 8.40 4.07
N PRO A 149 14.49 7.51 4.92
CA PRO A 149 14.87 6.15 4.59
C PRO A 149 13.67 5.23 4.37
N GLU A 150 13.82 4.20 3.53
CA GLU A 150 12.80 3.16 3.34
C GLU A 150 12.64 2.37 4.65
N LEU A 151 11.39 2.18 5.09
CA LEU A 151 11.06 1.48 6.33
C LEU A 151 10.33 0.17 6.02
N THR A 152 10.43 -0.78 6.93
CA THR A 152 9.54 -1.94 6.97
C THR A 152 8.22 -1.58 7.68
N SER A 153 7.15 -2.34 7.41
CA SER A 153 5.85 -2.18 8.11
C SER A 153 5.99 -2.28 9.63
N ALA A 154 6.87 -3.16 10.12
CA ALA A 154 7.19 -3.29 11.53
C ALA A 154 7.87 -2.04 12.12
N GLN A 155 8.77 -1.40 11.36
CA GLN A 155 9.37 -0.12 11.77
C GLN A 155 8.33 1.00 11.80
N VAL A 156 7.41 1.03 10.83
CA VAL A 156 6.27 1.97 10.84
C VAL A 156 5.37 1.72 12.04
N TYR A 157 5.12 0.44 12.38
CA TYR A 157 4.36 0.07 13.58
C TYR A 157 5.02 0.60 14.87
N ALA A 158 6.35 0.50 14.99
CA ALA A 158 7.09 1.02 16.14
C ALA A 158 6.90 2.55 16.32
N LEU A 159 6.78 3.31 15.21
CA LEU A 159 6.50 4.75 15.28
C LEU A 159 5.15 5.07 15.93
N ARG A 160 4.17 4.15 15.88
CA ARG A 160 2.87 4.36 16.52
C ARG A 160 2.97 4.54 18.04
N SER A 161 3.87 3.85 18.68
CA SER A 161 4.15 3.95 20.14
C SER A 161 5.10 5.10 20.51
N GLY A 162 5.50 5.94 19.55
CA GLY A 162 6.44 7.03 19.79
C GLY A 162 7.90 6.60 19.91
N ALA A 163 8.22 5.35 19.56
CA ALA A 163 9.60 4.89 19.50
C ALA A 163 10.32 5.55 18.31
N PRO A 164 11.59 6.00 18.45
CA PRO A 164 12.35 6.59 17.37
C PRO A 164 12.54 5.59 16.24
N ALA A 165 12.45 6.06 14.99
CA ALA A 165 12.57 5.26 13.76
C ALA A 165 13.92 4.50 13.60
N GLY A 166 14.86 4.68 14.48
CA GLY A 166 16.17 4.04 14.51
C GLY A 166 16.36 2.96 15.57
N GLY A 167 15.33 2.69 16.38
CA GLY A 167 15.34 1.49 17.21
C GLY A 167 15.27 0.27 16.30
N ALA A 168 16.24 -0.64 16.41
CA ALA A 168 16.13 -1.94 15.78
C ALA A 168 14.73 -2.48 16.04
N PRO A 169 14.03 -3.07 15.03
CA PRO A 169 12.74 -3.64 15.28
C PRO A 169 12.90 -4.57 16.48
N ALA A 170 12.14 -4.29 17.56
CA ALA A 170 11.68 -5.40 18.33
C ALA A 170 11.03 -6.27 17.28
N THR A 171 11.75 -7.28 16.84
CA THR A 171 11.24 -8.34 16.02
C THR A 171 9.84 -8.65 16.56
N ALA A 172 8.76 -8.22 15.83
CA ALA A 172 7.66 -9.12 15.71
C ALA A 172 8.34 -10.32 15.07
N THR A 173 8.99 -11.08 15.93
CA THR A 173 9.36 -12.41 15.63
C THR A 173 8.08 -13.00 15.08
N ALA A 174 8.03 -13.26 13.78
CA ALA A 174 7.64 -14.58 13.41
C ALA A 174 8.48 -15.47 14.33
N SER A 175 8.02 -15.64 15.57
CA SER A 175 8.66 -16.47 16.59
C SER A 175 8.31 -17.93 16.30
N GLY A 176 8.79 -18.36 15.13
CA GLY A 176 9.32 -19.64 14.92
C GLY A 176 10.76 -19.39 14.56
N ALA A 177 11.69 -19.78 15.39
CA ALA A 177 13.08 -19.94 15.01
C ALA A 177 13.05 -20.58 13.63
N GLY A 178 13.61 -19.86 12.62
CA GLY A 178 13.58 -20.35 11.24
C GLY A 178 14.01 -21.81 11.25
N GLY A 179 13.22 -22.67 10.62
CA GLY A 179 13.57 -24.08 10.51
C GLY A 179 14.99 -24.20 9.95
N THR A 180 15.67 -25.26 10.29
CA THR A 180 17.04 -25.50 9.82
C THR A 180 17.05 -26.29 8.50
N ALA A 181 15.93 -26.91 8.14
CA ALA A 181 15.80 -27.68 6.91
C ALA A 181 15.33 -26.77 5.75
N PRO A 182 15.90 -26.93 4.56
CA PRO A 182 15.44 -26.22 3.39
C PRO A 182 14.01 -26.62 3.07
N VAL A 183 13.21 -25.65 2.59
CA VAL A 183 11.86 -25.91 2.10
C VAL A 183 11.92 -26.80 0.86
N SER A 184 10.98 -27.74 0.75
CA SER A 184 10.74 -28.56 -0.43
C SER A 184 9.24 -28.70 -0.67
N PHE A 185 8.84 -28.73 -1.93
CA PHE A 185 7.46 -28.95 -2.39
C PHE A 185 7.49 -29.55 -3.78
N THR A 186 6.45 -30.26 -4.19
CA THR A 186 6.38 -30.87 -5.52
C THR A 186 5.76 -29.91 -6.54
N ALA A 187 6.02 -30.17 -7.83
CA ALA A 187 5.38 -29.43 -8.92
C ALA A 187 3.84 -29.57 -8.90
N ASP A 188 3.36 -30.80 -8.62
CA ASP A 188 1.92 -31.08 -8.55
C ASP A 188 1.26 -30.31 -7.40
N GLN A 189 1.97 -30.18 -6.27
CA GLN A 189 1.48 -29.40 -5.14
C GLN A 189 1.40 -27.91 -5.49
N ALA A 190 2.39 -27.35 -6.17
CA ALA A 190 2.35 -25.96 -6.63
C ALA A 190 1.21 -25.74 -7.66
N THR A 191 0.92 -26.74 -8.51
CA THR A 191 -0.21 -26.68 -9.45
C THR A 191 -1.55 -26.64 -8.71
N ARG A 192 -1.76 -27.49 -7.71
CA ARG A 192 -2.99 -27.42 -6.88
C ARG A 192 -3.11 -26.06 -6.18
N GLY A 193 -1.99 -25.53 -5.71
CA GLY A 193 -1.95 -24.18 -5.12
C GLY A 193 -2.32 -23.07 -6.11
N SER A 194 -1.90 -23.19 -7.38
CA SER A 194 -2.29 -22.29 -8.46
C SER A 194 -3.80 -22.28 -8.72
N ASP A 195 -4.43 -23.46 -8.71
CA ASP A 195 -5.89 -23.58 -8.88
C ASP A 195 -6.64 -22.86 -7.75
N ILE A 196 -6.20 -23.08 -6.50
CA ILE A 196 -6.79 -22.40 -5.33
C ILE A 196 -6.56 -20.88 -5.41
N TYR A 197 -5.36 -20.46 -5.84
CA TYR A 197 -5.03 -19.05 -6.00
C TYR A 197 -5.95 -18.38 -7.02
N SER A 198 -6.15 -19.00 -8.16
CA SER A 198 -7.01 -18.47 -9.24
C SER A 198 -8.47 -18.36 -8.81
N ASP A 199 -8.95 -19.27 -7.95
CA ASP A 199 -10.33 -19.22 -7.43
C ASP A 199 -10.55 -18.24 -6.28
N ARG A 200 -9.53 -17.99 -5.44
CA ARG A 200 -9.72 -17.32 -4.15
C ARG A 200 -8.87 -16.07 -3.92
N CYS A 201 -7.79 -15.87 -4.68
CA CYS A 201 -6.76 -14.90 -4.32
C CYS A 201 -6.50 -13.88 -5.43
N VAL A 202 -6.66 -14.29 -6.70
CA VAL A 202 -6.30 -13.50 -7.89
C VAL A 202 -6.97 -12.14 -7.92
N GLN A 203 -8.20 -12.04 -7.47
CA GLN A 203 -8.97 -10.80 -7.49
C GLN A 203 -8.29 -9.69 -6.66
N CYS A 204 -7.70 -10.05 -5.53
CA CYS A 204 -6.97 -9.11 -4.68
C CYS A 204 -5.49 -9.02 -5.02
N HIS A 205 -4.85 -10.13 -5.40
CA HIS A 205 -3.40 -10.18 -5.57
C HIS A 205 -2.91 -10.18 -7.02
N GLY A 206 -3.83 -10.26 -8.01
CA GLY A 206 -3.55 -10.22 -9.45
C GLY A 206 -2.99 -11.51 -10.03
N ASP A 207 -3.10 -11.67 -11.35
CA ASP A 207 -2.58 -12.82 -12.06
C ASP A 207 -1.05 -12.93 -12.00
N THR A 208 -0.37 -11.81 -11.83
CA THR A 208 1.08 -11.70 -11.72
C THR A 208 1.59 -11.65 -10.29
N LEU A 209 0.73 -11.87 -9.29
CA LEU A 209 1.01 -11.84 -7.85
C LEU A 209 1.53 -10.49 -7.34
N ASP A 210 1.35 -9.40 -8.05
CA ASP A 210 1.90 -8.09 -7.69
C ASP A 210 0.85 -6.97 -7.60
N ASN A 211 -0.27 -7.10 -8.31
CA ASN A 211 -1.36 -6.14 -8.20
C ASN A 211 -2.69 -6.74 -8.70
N GLY A 212 -3.65 -6.95 -7.83
CA GLY A 212 -5.01 -7.36 -8.20
C GLY A 212 -5.96 -6.16 -8.25
N GLU A 213 -7.18 -6.41 -8.73
CA GLU A 213 -8.24 -5.41 -8.84
C GLU A 213 -8.51 -4.69 -7.51
N PHE A 214 -8.35 -5.40 -6.40
CA PHE A 214 -8.58 -4.86 -5.04
C PHE A 214 -7.30 -4.50 -4.28
N GLY A 215 -6.15 -4.43 -4.96
CA GLY A 215 -4.90 -3.90 -4.41
C GLY A 215 -4.30 -4.71 -3.26
N GLY A 216 -4.35 -6.03 -3.35
CA GLY A 216 -3.65 -6.91 -2.41
C GLY A 216 -2.13 -6.68 -2.45
N ALA A 217 -1.46 -6.92 -1.32
CA ALA A 217 0.00 -6.82 -1.27
C ALA A 217 0.66 -7.76 -2.29
N PRO A 218 1.80 -7.37 -2.90
CA PRO A 218 2.55 -8.25 -3.79
C PRO A 218 2.95 -9.55 -3.09
N LEU A 219 2.74 -10.69 -3.75
CA LEU A 219 3.07 -12.01 -3.26
C LEU A 219 4.32 -12.60 -3.92
N ASN A 220 5.07 -11.78 -4.64
CA ASN A 220 6.31 -12.17 -5.31
C ASN A 220 7.41 -11.13 -5.15
N GLY A 221 8.61 -11.46 -5.65
CA GLY A 221 9.73 -10.57 -5.82
C GLY A 221 10.29 -10.01 -4.50
N LYS A 222 10.69 -8.72 -4.53
CA LYS A 222 11.33 -8.04 -3.41
C LYS A 222 10.44 -8.00 -2.16
N TYR A 223 9.14 -7.74 -2.35
CA TYR A 223 8.19 -7.66 -1.24
C TYR A 223 8.10 -8.99 -0.49
N PHE A 224 7.87 -10.09 -1.21
CA PHE A 224 7.79 -11.43 -0.60
C PHE A 224 9.09 -11.79 0.14
N LYS A 225 10.25 -11.51 -0.48
CA LYS A 225 11.57 -11.80 0.11
C LYS A 225 11.83 -11.03 1.39
N GLN A 226 11.40 -9.78 1.46
CA GLN A 226 11.56 -8.94 2.66
C GLN A 226 10.67 -9.39 3.81
N HIS A 227 9.43 -9.83 3.51
CA HIS A 227 8.47 -10.22 4.55
C HIS A 227 8.65 -11.67 5.03
N TRP A 228 9.01 -12.58 4.15
CA TRP A 228 9.01 -14.01 4.42
C TRP A 228 10.38 -14.67 4.34
N GLY A 229 11.32 -14.08 3.60
CA GLY A 229 12.61 -14.70 3.23
C GLY A 229 13.57 -15.03 4.38
N GLY A 230 13.26 -14.62 5.60
CA GLY A 230 14.04 -14.96 6.81
C GLY A 230 13.26 -15.81 7.81
N GLY A 231 12.00 -16.16 7.50
CA GLY A 231 11.07 -16.84 8.38
C GLY A 231 11.00 -18.35 8.18
N SER A 232 9.97 -18.96 8.77
CA SER A 232 9.60 -20.35 8.56
C SER A 232 8.38 -20.48 7.67
N VAL A 233 8.20 -21.64 7.04
CA VAL A 233 6.98 -21.99 6.30
C VAL A 233 5.76 -21.88 7.21
N ALA A 234 5.89 -22.31 8.48
CA ALA A 234 4.80 -22.23 9.45
C ALA A 234 4.32 -20.78 9.66
N ALA A 235 5.21 -19.79 9.66
CA ALA A 235 4.84 -18.39 9.81
C ALA A 235 4.03 -17.89 8.61
N LEU A 236 4.45 -18.21 7.38
CA LEU A 236 3.72 -17.89 6.16
C LEU A 236 2.31 -18.52 6.15
N VAL A 237 2.23 -19.81 6.44
CA VAL A 237 0.95 -20.56 6.48
C VAL A 237 0.05 -20.05 7.59
N ALA A 238 0.57 -19.80 8.79
CA ALA A 238 -0.20 -19.25 9.91
C ALA A 238 -0.78 -17.88 9.57
N TYR A 239 0.00 -17.03 8.90
CA TYR A 239 -0.49 -15.73 8.43
C TYR A 239 -1.64 -15.88 7.44
N MET A 240 -1.47 -16.74 6.40
CA MET A 240 -2.53 -17.00 5.43
C MET A 240 -3.80 -17.52 6.11
N LYS A 241 -3.69 -18.47 7.04
CA LYS A 241 -4.84 -18.99 7.80
C LYS A 241 -5.55 -17.92 8.62
N ALA A 242 -4.79 -17.04 9.26
CA ALA A 242 -5.34 -16.04 10.16
C ALA A 242 -5.94 -14.82 9.42
N LYS A 243 -5.49 -14.55 8.18
CA LYS A 243 -5.78 -13.29 7.48
C LYS A 243 -6.39 -13.44 6.10
N MET A 244 -6.28 -14.62 5.46
CA MET A 244 -6.65 -14.81 4.05
C MET A 244 -7.61 -16.00 3.85
N PRO A 245 -8.58 -15.85 2.94
CA PRO A 245 -9.02 -14.58 2.36
C PRO A 245 -9.69 -13.68 3.41
N PRO A 246 -9.62 -12.33 3.30
CA PRO A 246 -10.05 -11.41 4.36
C PRO A 246 -11.52 -11.51 4.74
N ASP A 247 -12.39 -11.89 3.80
CA ASP A 247 -13.82 -12.10 3.99
C ASP A 247 -14.13 -13.39 4.77
N ARG A 248 -13.23 -14.37 4.74
CA ARG A 248 -13.39 -15.70 5.38
C ARG A 248 -12.06 -16.29 5.84
N PRO A 249 -11.36 -15.68 6.81
CA PRO A 249 -10.09 -16.22 7.32
C PRO A 249 -10.28 -17.64 7.86
N GLY A 250 -9.32 -18.53 7.61
CA GLY A 250 -9.34 -19.91 8.08
C GLY A 250 -10.31 -20.82 7.35
N SER A 251 -10.91 -20.39 6.23
CA SER A 251 -11.93 -21.17 5.50
C SER A 251 -11.39 -22.31 4.63
N LEU A 252 -10.07 -22.35 4.42
CA LEU A 252 -9.43 -23.42 3.65
C LEU A 252 -8.91 -24.53 4.56
N THR A 253 -8.72 -25.72 3.99
CA THR A 253 -8.09 -26.85 4.71
C THR A 253 -6.60 -26.61 4.92
N ASP A 254 -5.99 -27.31 5.88
CA ASP A 254 -4.54 -27.23 6.12
C ASP A 254 -3.74 -27.64 4.88
N GLN A 255 -4.23 -28.65 4.14
CA GLN A 255 -3.63 -29.05 2.87
C GLN A 255 -3.73 -27.91 1.83
N SER A 256 -4.88 -27.26 1.71
CA SER A 256 -5.05 -26.15 0.76
C SER A 256 -4.11 -24.98 1.07
N TYR A 257 -3.87 -24.68 2.35
CA TYR A 257 -2.88 -23.67 2.74
C TYR A 257 -1.44 -24.09 2.43
N ALA A 258 -1.11 -25.39 2.58
CA ALA A 258 0.20 -25.92 2.18
C ALA A 258 0.39 -25.87 0.65
N ASP A 259 -0.64 -26.20 -0.11
CA ASP A 259 -0.63 -26.13 -1.58
C ASP A 259 -0.47 -24.67 -2.06
N LEU A 260 -1.21 -23.73 -1.48
CA LEU A 260 -1.03 -22.29 -1.74
C LEU A 260 0.38 -21.81 -1.39
N ALA A 261 0.92 -22.22 -0.25
CA ALA A 261 2.29 -21.85 0.11
C ALA A 261 3.29 -22.39 -0.93
N SER A 262 3.09 -23.59 -1.43
CA SER A 262 3.93 -24.19 -2.48
C SER A 262 3.87 -23.39 -3.78
N PHE A 263 2.69 -22.93 -4.19
CA PHE A 263 2.52 -22.04 -5.35
C PHE A 263 3.25 -20.71 -5.17
N LEU A 264 3.11 -20.06 -3.99
CA LEU A 264 3.81 -18.81 -3.71
C LEU A 264 5.33 -19.02 -3.71
N LEU A 265 5.82 -20.11 -3.14
CA LEU A 265 7.25 -20.45 -3.12
C LEU A 265 7.79 -20.70 -4.53
N ASP A 266 7.04 -21.37 -5.38
CA ASP A 266 7.39 -21.58 -6.79
C ASP A 266 7.57 -20.25 -7.53
N ASN A 267 6.62 -19.33 -7.37
CA ASN A 267 6.65 -18.00 -7.98
C ASN A 267 7.71 -17.05 -7.36
N ASN A 268 8.38 -17.49 -6.30
CA ASN A 268 9.48 -16.79 -5.67
C ASN A 268 10.82 -17.52 -5.81
N ASP A 269 10.97 -18.39 -6.81
CA ASP A 269 12.19 -19.13 -7.16
C ASP A 269 12.71 -20.06 -6.04
N TYR A 270 11.85 -20.61 -5.18
CA TYR A 270 12.26 -21.68 -4.27
C TYR A 270 12.33 -23.03 -5.03
N PRO A 271 13.30 -23.88 -4.69
CA PRO A 271 13.50 -25.13 -5.43
C PRO A 271 12.38 -26.13 -5.19
N LYS A 272 11.89 -26.73 -6.26
CA LYS A 272 11.03 -27.91 -6.19
C LYS A 272 11.82 -29.13 -5.77
N GLY A 273 11.17 -30.08 -5.13
CA GLY A 273 11.74 -31.36 -4.72
C GLY A 273 10.75 -32.49 -4.87
N ASP A 274 11.09 -33.63 -4.28
CA ASP A 274 10.30 -34.85 -4.40
C ASP A 274 9.27 -35.06 -3.26
N LYS A 275 9.25 -34.13 -2.29
CA LYS A 275 8.37 -34.18 -1.13
C LYS A 275 7.43 -32.99 -1.10
N GLU A 276 6.17 -33.27 -0.82
CA GLU A 276 5.19 -32.23 -0.59
C GLU A 276 5.49 -31.44 0.68
N LEU A 277 5.12 -30.17 0.66
CA LEU A 277 5.08 -29.34 1.83
C LEU A 277 4.03 -29.89 2.80
N PRO A 278 4.40 -30.26 4.02
CA PRO A 278 3.47 -30.88 4.94
C PRO A 278 2.36 -29.90 5.37
N PRO A 279 1.12 -30.38 5.58
CA PRO A 279 0.01 -29.53 6.02
C PRO A 279 0.06 -29.18 7.51
N ASP A 280 0.82 -29.91 8.32
CA ASP A 280 0.87 -29.72 9.77
C ASP A 280 1.92 -28.68 10.18
N THR A 281 1.54 -27.86 11.17
CA THR A 281 2.37 -26.75 11.67
C THR A 281 3.71 -27.20 12.25
N ALA A 282 3.75 -28.37 12.92
CA ALA A 282 4.97 -28.85 13.58
C ALA A 282 6.07 -29.22 12.57
N SER A 283 5.67 -29.80 11.44
CA SER A 283 6.57 -30.07 10.32
C SER A 283 6.97 -28.79 9.59
N GLN A 284 6.04 -27.87 9.37
CA GLN A 284 6.31 -26.57 8.72
C GLN A 284 7.26 -25.68 9.54
N GLN A 285 7.24 -25.75 10.87
CA GLN A 285 8.16 -25.02 11.75
C GLN A 285 9.63 -25.42 11.51
N LYS A 286 9.89 -26.62 11.04
CA LYS A 286 11.25 -27.11 10.76
C LYS A 286 11.79 -26.62 9.40
N LEU A 287 10.94 -26.06 8.55
CA LEU A 287 11.26 -25.64 7.19
C LEU A 287 11.57 -24.14 7.15
N SER A 288 12.75 -23.80 6.61
CA SER A 288 13.24 -22.44 6.50
C SER A 288 12.96 -21.83 5.14
N LEU A 289 12.50 -20.59 5.13
CA LEU A 289 12.42 -19.76 3.93
C LEU A 289 13.73 -19.00 3.65
N GLN A 290 14.77 -19.23 4.46
CA GLN A 290 16.10 -18.71 4.14
C GLN A 290 16.67 -19.46 2.94
N ARG A 291 17.08 -18.73 1.92
CA ARG A 291 17.86 -19.32 0.82
C ARG A 291 19.26 -19.55 1.34
N GLY A 292 19.75 -20.78 1.17
CA GLY A 292 21.18 -21.05 1.33
C GLY A 292 21.99 -20.10 0.45
N LYS A 293 23.12 -19.64 1.00
CA LYS A 293 24.08 -18.80 0.26
C LYS A 293 24.68 -19.59 -0.88
#